data_2764d2df55898bc64415a61837910aa6
#
_entry.id   2764d2df55898bc64415a61837910aa6
#
_cell.length_a   1.000
_cell.length_b   1.000
_cell.length_c   1.000
_cell.angle_alpha   90.00
_cell.angle_beta   90.00
_cell.angle_gamma   90.00
#
_symmetry.space_group_name_H-M   'P 1'
#
loop_
_entity.id
_entity.type
_entity.pdbx_description
1 polymer ?
#
loop_
_entity_poly.entity_id
_entity_poly.type
_entity_poly.pdbx_seq_one_letter_code
_entity_poly.pdbx_strand_id
1 'polypeptide(L)'
;KDELVKYMVGRQLTEVYPKRDEICVKDEVIFEAVNVSGNGDKNISFKIHRGEVLGLGGLVGAGRTEFAELMFGMRPKTAGKFIFKGKEISPKTPKDAIELGIGLVPEDRKKEGALLGMSIRCNINMPIYQRISKGTVINEKKEEEIAQTYRKEISIKTPTLDQLVKNLSG
;
A
#
# COMPACT_ATOMS: atom_id res chain seq x y z
N LYS A 1 -6.97 -24.47 24.18
CA LYS A 1 -6.10 -23.82 23.16
C LYS A 1 -6.86 -22.68 22.49
N ASP A 2 -8.10 -22.90 22.05
CA ASP A 2 -8.94 -21.96 21.31
C ASP A 2 -9.40 -20.76 22.18
N GLU A 3 -9.61 -20.99 23.45
CA GLU A 3 -9.98 -19.95 24.43
C GLU A 3 -8.83 -18.96 24.68
N LEU A 4 -7.60 -19.45 24.71
CA LEU A 4 -6.39 -18.64 24.83
C LEU A 4 -6.19 -17.75 23.60
N VAL A 5 -6.41 -18.29 22.40
CA VAL A 5 -6.36 -17.56 21.15
C VAL A 5 -7.43 -16.46 21.10
N LYS A 6 -8.65 -16.76 21.60
CA LYS A 6 -9.72 -15.77 21.71
C LYS A 6 -9.33 -14.58 22.61
N TYR A 7 -8.69 -14.85 23.75
CA TYR A 7 -8.24 -13.79 24.67
C TYR A 7 -7.07 -12.98 24.07
N MET A 8 -6.16 -13.61 23.33
CA MET A 8 -5.04 -12.91 22.68
C MET A 8 -5.47 -12.04 21.49
N VAL A 9 -6.42 -12.51 20.69
CA VAL A 9 -6.87 -11.84 19.46
C VAL A 9 -8.10 -10.94 19.68
N GLY A 10 -8.78 -11.11 20.81
CA GLY A 10 -9.98 -10.34 21.17
C GLY A 10 -11.24 -10.71 20.39
N ARG A 11 -11.18 -11.76 19.56
CA ARG A 11 -12.32 -12.30 18.78
C ARG A 11 -12.18 -13.82 18.63
N GLN A 12 -13.31 -14.50 18.42
CA GLN A 12 -13.29 -15.89 18.01
C GLN A 12 -12.77 -16.00 16.57
N LEU A 13 -11.70 -16.77 16.37
CA LEU A 13 -11.25 -17.14 15.02
C LEU A 13 -12.10 -18.33 14.58
N THR A 14 -13.25 -18.06 14.01
CA THR A 14 -14.12 -19.09 13.43
C THR A 14 -13.58 -19.61 12.10
N GLU A 15 -12.80 -18.79 11.40
CA GLU A 15 -12.10 -19.18 10.17
C GLU A 15 -10.70 -18.57 10.17
N VAL A 16 -9.69 -19.44 9.97
CA VAL A 16 -8.27 -19.01 9.88
C VAL A 16 -8.04 -18.26 8.56
N TYR A 17 -8.78 -18.62 7.53
CA TYR A 17 -8.77 -17.94 6.23
C TYR A 17 -10.19 -17.51 5.90
N PRO A 18 -10.44 -16.18 5.73
CA PRO A 18 -11.75 -15.71 5.28
C PRO A 18 -12.07 -16.33 3.92
N LYS A 19 -13.27 -16.91 3.81
CA LYS A 19 -13.76 -17.38 2.51
C LYS A 19 -13.87 -16.16 1.59
N ARG A 20 -13.30 -16.26 0.41
CA ARG A 20 -13.63 -15.34 -0.68
C ARG A 20 -15.04 -15.70 -1.14
N ASP A 21 -16.01 -14.84 -0.88
CA ASP A 21 -17.40 -15.06 -1.25
C ASP A 21 -17.60 -15.16 -2.78
N GLU A 22 -16.69 -14.53 -3.56
CA GLU A 22 -16.60 -14.68 -5.02
C GLU A 22 -15.18 -14.42 -5.51
N ILE A 23 -14.74 -15.17 -6.52
CA ILE A 23 -13.50 -14.90 -7.23
C ILE A 23 -13.77 -13.73 -8.18
N CYS A 24 -13.50 -12.50 -7.73
CA CYS A 24 -13.67 -11.30 -8.53
C CYS A 24 -12.53 -11.07 -9.54
N VAL A 25 -11.75 -12.08 -9.87
CA VAL A 25 -10.69 -11.99 -10.87
C VAL A 25 -11.32 -11.98 -12.25
N LYS A 26 -10.99 -10.96 -13.04
CA LYS A 26 -11.44 -10.79 -14.43
C LYS A 26 -10.29 -11.11 -15.38
N ASP A 27 -10.60 -11.48 -16.61
CA ASP A 27 -9.59 -11.78 -17.65
C ASP A 27 -8.76 -10.55 -18.07
N GLU A 28 -9.20 -9.36 -17.69
CA GLU A 28 -8.50 -8.11 -18.00
C GLU A 28 -7.17 -8.03 -17.25
N VAL A 29 -6.06 -8.02 -18.01
CA VAL A 29 -4.71 -7.75 -17.46
C VAL A 29 -4.61 -6.27 -17.10
N ILE A 30 -4.43 -5.97 -15.81
CA ILE A 30 -4.32 -4.59 -15.33
C ILE A 30 -2.88 -4.11 -15.22
N PHE A 31 -1.96 -5.02 -14.92
CA PHE A 31 -0.53 -4.73 -14.82
C PHE A 31 0.28 -5.87 -15.43
N GLU A 32 1.34 -5.52 -16.16
CA GLU A 32 2.28 -6.49 -16.71
C GLU A 32 3.71 -5.97 -16.55
N ALA A 33 4.60 -6.81 -16.04
CA ALA A 33 6.04 -6.63 -16.09
C ALA A 33 6.60 -7.53 -17.20
N VAL A 34 7.43 -6.98 -18.08
CA VAL A 34 8.03 -7.71 -19.20
C VAL A 34 9.54 -7.57 -19.15
N ASN A 35 10.25 -8.65 -18.81
CA ASN A 35 11.71 -8.74 -18.73
C ASN A 35 12.35 -7.59 -17.94
N VAL A 36 11.70 -7.18 -16.84
CA VAL A 36 12.16 -6.05 -16.03
C VAL A 36 13.42 -6.43 -15.26
N SER A 37 14.39 -5.54 -15.29
CA SER A 37 15.63 -5.64 -14.53
C SER A 37 15.96 -4.31 -13.86
N GLY A 38 16.62 -4.36 -12.71
CA GLY A 38 17.06 -3.20 -11.94
C GLY A 38 17.18 -3.54 -10.45
N ASN A 39 17.85 -2.72 -9.69
CA ASN A 39 18.01 -2.84 -8.23
C ASN A 39 18.41 -4.26 -7.74
N GLY A 40 19.18 -5.01 -8.56
CA GLY A 40 19.59 -6.39 -8.28
C GLY A 40 18.75 -7.47 -8.97
N ASP A 41 17.50 -7.18 -9.29
CA ASP A 41 16.61 -8.11 -9.99
C ASP A 41 16.92 -8.20 -11.50
N LYS A 42 16.64 -9.36 -12.10
CA LYS A 42 16.92 -9.64 -13.51
C LYS A 42 15.78 -10.39 -14.18
N ASN A 43 15.36 -9.87 -15.35
CA ASN A 43 14.39 -10.52 -16.25
C ASN A 43 13.08 -10.97 -15.59
N ILE A 44 12.53 -10.16 -14.69
CA ILE A 44 11.27 -10.44 -14.02
C ILE A 44 10.11 -10.19 -14.99
N SER A 45 9.24 -11.19 -15.12
CA SER A 45 8.04 -11.09 -15.96
C SER A 45 6.85 -11.72 -15.25
N PHE A 46 5.72 -11.00 -15.18
CA PHE A 46 4.43 -11.52 -14.69
C PHE A 46 3.29 -10.61 -15.16
N LYS A 47 2.06 -11.10 -14.97
CA LYS A 47 0.82 -10.36 -15.21
C LYS A 47 -0.04 -10.37 -13.97
N ILE A 48 -0.80 -9.31 -13.79
CA ILE A 48 -1.82 -9.20 -12.74
C ILE A 48 -3.14 -8.86 -13.41
N HIS A 49 -4.16 -9.64 -13.10
CA HIS A 49 -5.51 -9.42 -13.59
C HIS A 49 -6.31 -8.53 -12.63
N ARG A 50 -7.36 -7.92 -13.14
CA ARG A 50 -8.25 -7.11 -12.31
C ARG A 50 -8.87 -7.96 -11.19
N GLY A 51 -8.72 -7.51 -9.94
CA GLY A 51 -9.22 -8.20 -8.75
C GLY A 51 -8.32 -9.36 -8.26
N GLU A 52 -7.19 -9.60 -8.94
CA GLU A 52 -6.23 -10.62 -8.53
C GLU A 52 -5.37 -10.15 -7.35
N VAL A 53 -5.01 -11.10 -6.49
CA VAL A 53 -3.96 -10.96 -5.47
C VAL A 53 -2.83 -11.90 -5.87
N LEU A 54 -1.78 -11.34 -6.44
CA LEU A 54 -0.57 -12.08 -6.82
C LEU A 54 0.40 -12.17 -5.63
N GLY A 55 0.75 -13.38 -5.21
CA GLY A 55 1.75 -13.61 -4.16
C GLY A 55 3.15 -13.74 -4.76
N LEU A 56 4.11 -12.96 -4.24
CA LEU A 56 5.52 -13.08 -4.57
C LEU A 56 6.23 -13.83 -3.44
N GLY A 57 6.51 -15.12 -3.65
CA GLY A 57 7.24 -15.97 -2.70
C GLY A 57 8.77 -15.86 -2.87
N GLY A 58 9.52 -16.03 -1.78
CA GLY A 58 10.98 -16.06 -1.81
C GLY A 58 11.60 -15.97 -0.42
N LEU A 59 12.88 -16.32 -0.33
CA LEU A 59 13.67 -16.18 0.89
C LEU A 59 13.92 -14.70 1.22
N VAL A 60 14.40 -14.42 2.43
CA VAL A 60 14.88 -13.09 2.81
C VAL A 60 16.00 -12.69 1.85
N GLY A 61 15.93 -11.47 1.30
CA GLY A 61 16.90 -10.99 0.28
C GLY A 61 16.62 -11.47 -1.15
N ALA A 62 15.43 -12.04 -1.43
CA ALA A 62 15.07 -12.51 -2.77
C ALA A 62 14.60 -11.41 -3.74
N GLY A 63 14.81 -10.12 -3.42
CA GLY A 63 14.53 -9.01 -4.35
C GLY A 63 13.09 -8.51 -4.37
N ARG A 64 12.18 -9.01 -3.51
CA ARG A 64 10.75 -8.65 -3.55
C ARG A 64 10.49 -7.17 -3.28
N THR A 65 11.13 -6.62 -2.26
CA THR A 65 11.05 -5.19 -1.92
C THR A 65 11.70 -4.35 -3.00
N GLU A 66 12.88 -4.77 -3.44
CA GLU A 66 13.66 -4.13 -4.51
C GLU A 66 12.85 -4.02 -5.81
N PHE A 67 12.11 -5.09 -6.16
CA PHE A 67 11.23 -5.07 -7.31
C PHE A 67 10.01 -4.13 -7.11
N ALA A 68 9.40 -4.12 -5.93
CA ALA A 68 8.32 -3.19 -5.61
C ALA A 68 8.77 -1.72 -5.70
N GLU A 69 10.00 -1.41 -5.27
CA GLU A 69 10.61 -0.09 -5.41
C GLU A 69 10.79 0.32 -6.88
N LEU A 70 11.13 -0.63 -7.78
CA LEU A 70 11.18 -0.34 -9.23
C LEU A 70 9.80 0.02 -9.78
N MET A 71 8.77 -0.75 -9.42
CA MET A 71 7.39 -0.48 -9.86
C MET A 71 6.87 0.86 -9.36
N PHE A 72 7.27 1.26 -8.16
CA PHE A 72 6.85 2.50 -7.52
C PHE A 72 7.71 3.72 -7.89
N GLY A 73 8.75 3.54 -8.73
CA GLY A 73 9.62 4.63 -9.17
C GLY A 73 10.60 5.14 -8.11
N MET A 74 10.85 4.38 -7.04
CA MET A 74 11.87 4.70 -6.03
C MET A 74 13.29 4.38 -6.52
N ARG A 75 13.40 3.45 -7.44
CA ARG A 75 14.67 3.03 -8.07
C ARG A 75 14.52 2.97 -9.58
N PRO A 76 15.57 3.26 -10.34
CA PRO A 76 15.54 3.19 -11.80
C PRO A 76 15.58 1.73 -12.27
N LYS A 77 14.70 1.37 -13.21
CA LYS A 77 14.84 0.13 -13.96
C LYS A 77 15.95 0.27 -15.01
N THR A 78 16.68 -0.81 -15.26
CA THR A 78 17.77 -0.85 -16.25
C THR A 78 17.34 -1.50 -17.57
N ALA A 79 16.34 -2.38 -17.56
CA ALA A 79 15.80 -3.03 -18.74
C ALA A 79 14.31 -3.40 -18.54
N GLY A 80 13.66 -3.80 -19.64
CA GLY A 80 12.26 -4.23 -19.65
C GLY A 80 11.27 -3.08 -19.58
N LYS A 81 9.99 -3.42 -19.47
CA LYS A 81 8.91 -2.44 -19.44
C LYS A 81 7.81 -2.84 -18.45
N PHE A 82 7.13 -1.84 -17.94
CA PHE A 82 5.87 -1.98 -17.23
C PHE A 82 4.73 -1.55 -18.12
N ILE A 83 3.63 -2.31 -18.12
CA ILE A 83 2.40 -1.99 -18.81
C ILE A 83 1.30 -1.91 -17.75
N PHE A 84 0.58 -0.81 -17.68
CA PHE A 84 -0.52 -0.59 -16.75
C PHE A 84 -1.76 -0.14 -17.53
N LYS A 85 -2.86 -0.87 -17.37
CA LYS A 85 -4.11 -0.64 -18.10
C LYS A 85 -3.88 -0.54 -19.62
N GLY A 86 -3.05 -1.44 -20.17
CA GLY A 86 -2.71 -1.52 -21.58
C GLY A 86 -1.74 -0.45 -22.11
N LYS A 87 -1.22 0.44 -21.26
CA LYS A 87 -0.27 1.48 -21.63
C LYS A 87 1.09 1.24 -21.00
N GLU A 88 2.16 1.42 -21.75
CA GLU A 88 3.51 1.39 -21.20
C GLU A 88 3.71 2.57 -20.26
N ILE A 89 4.24 2.28 -19.05
CA ILE A 89 4.54 3.27 -18.03
C ILE A 89 6.00 3.19 -17.60
N SER A 90 6.53 4.29 -17.11
CA SER A 90 7.89 4.36 -16.55
C SER A 90 7.92 5.42 -15.45
N PRO A 91 7.32 5.15 -14.27
CA PRO A 91 7.36 6.08 -13.16
C PRO A 91 8.82 6.30 -12.74
N LYS A 92 9.22 7.55 -12.60
CA LYS A 92 10.58 7.95 -12.19
C LYS A 92 10.61 8.37 -10.73
N THR A 93 9.44 8.60 -10.15
CA THR A 93 9.27 9.02 -8.77
C THR A 93 8.03 8.34 -8.17
N PRO A 94 7.95 8.20 -6.82
CA PRO A 94 6.73 7.75 -6.15
C PRO A 94 5.49 8.58 -6.53
N LYS A 95 5.67 9.87 -6.77
CA LYS A 95 4.58 10.76 -7.19
C LYS A 95 3.98 10.32 -8.52
N ASP A 96 4.81 9.98 -9.50
CA ASP A 96 4.35 9.51 -10.82
C ASP A 96 3.53 8.22 -10.67
N ALA A 97 3.98 7.30 -9.80
CA ALA A 97 3.26 6.05 -9.52
C ALA A 97 1.88 6.31 -8.87
N ILE A 98 1.82 7.22 -7.89
CA ILE A 98 0.58 7.61 -7.21
C ILE A 98 -0.40 8.26 -8.20
N GLU A 99 0.07 9.11 -9.09
CA GLU A 99 -0.76 9.75 -10.13
C GLU A 99 -1.35 8.72 -11.10
N LEU A 100 -0.64 7.63 -11.37
CA LEU A 100 -1.14 6.48 -12.14
C LEU A 100 -2.15 5.63 -11.36
N GLY A 101 -2.24 5.79 -10.04
CA GLY A 101 -3.08 4.99 -9.14
C GLY A 101 -2.39 3.73 -8.61
N ILE A 102 -1.07 3.71 -8.60
CA ILE A 102 -0.25 2.65 -7.99
C ILE A 102 0.14 3.10 -6.60
N GLY A 103 -0.12 2.27 -5.58
CA GLY A 103 0.26 2.52 -4.19
C GLY A 103 1.26 1.47 -3.70
N LEU A 104 2.13 1.84 -2.77
CA LEU A 104 3.06 0.95 -2.08
C LEU A 104 2.83 1.03 -0.58
N VAL A 105 2.70 -0.13 0.06
CA VAL A 105 2.75 -0.25 1.52
C VAL A 105 4.11 -0.87 1.86
N PRO A 106 5.02 -0.12 2.50
CA PRO A 106 6.37 -0.61 2.77
C PRO A 106 6.39 -1.67 3.88
N GLU A 107 7.42 -2.50 3.90
CA GLU A 107 7.62 -3.54 4.91
C GLU A 107 7.90 -2.93 6.30
N ASP A 108 8.83 -1.98 6.39
CA ASP A 108 9.12 -1.27 7.64
C ASP A 108 8.22 -0.04 7.81
N ARG A 109 7.04 -0.28 8.42
CA ARG A 109 6.06 0.79 8.69
C ARG A 109 6.61 1.93 9.55
N LYS A 110 7.60 1.67 10.42
CA LYS A 110 8.16 2.69 11.32
C LYS A 110 9.17 3.60 10.62
N LYS A 111 9.97 3.05 9.72
CA LYS A 111 10.97 3.81 8.97
C LYS A 111 10.42 4.47 7.71
N GLU A 112 9.51 3.79 7.03
CA GLU A 112 9.12 4.14 5.66
C GLU A 112 7.62 4.37 5.50
N GLY A 113 6.80 3.79 6.38
CA GLY A 113 5.34 3.79 6.20
C GLY A 113 4.61 4.90 6.94
N ALA A 114 5.22 5.57 7.92
CA ALA A 114 4.53 6.59 8.71
C ALA A 114 5.47 7.65 9.27
N LEU A 115 4.96 8.87 9.37
CA LEU A 115 5.61 9.99 10.05
C LEU A 115 5.29 9.92 11.55
N LEU A 116 6.13 9.21 12.30
CA LEU A 116 5.89 8.87 13.72
C LEU A 116 5.68 10.10 14.62
N GLY A 117 6.31 11.23 14.30
CA GLY A 117 6.19 12.49 15.02
C GLY A 117 4.95 13.32 14.66
N MET A 118 4.13 12.85 13.70
CA MET A 118 2.91 13.53 13.28
C MET A 118 1.66 12.80 13.78
N SER A 119 0.52 13.49 13.74
CA SER A 119 -0.76 12.94 14.16
C SER A 119 -1.24 11.85 13.18
N ILE A 120 -2.17 11.00 13.64
CA ILE A 120 -2.85 10.01 12.81
C ILE A 120 -3.57 10.71 11.66
N ARG A 121 -4.26 11.83 11.93
CA ARG A 121 -4.94 12.64 10.93
C ARG A 121 -3.98 13.08 9.81
N CYS A 122 -2.82 13.63 10.17
CA CYS A 122 -1.80 14.01 9.20
C CYS A 122 -1.31 12.84 8.36
N ASN A 123 -1.02 11.70 8.99
CA ASN A 123 -0.54 10.51 8.28
C ASN A 123 -1.57 9.97 7.28
N ILE A 124 -2.85 9.92 7.65
CA ILE A 124 -3.94 9.48 6.75
C ILE A 124 -4.03 10.40 5.53
N ASN A 125 -3.93 11.72 5.73
CA ASN A 125 -4.14 12.69 4.68
C ASN A 125 -2.87 13.02 3.86
N MET A 126 -1.69 12.60 4.32
CA MET A 126 -0.41 12.92 3.67
C MET A 126 -0.42 12.66 2.15
N PRO A 127 -0.87 11.52 1.65
CA PRO A 127 -0.85 11.24 0.22
C PRO A 127 -1.79 12.10 -0.62
N ILE A 128 -2.75 12.77 0.02
CA ILE A 128 -3.84 13.49 -0.66
C ILE A 128 -3.88 14.98 -0.35
N TYR A 129 -2.93 15.53 0.40
CA TYR A 129 -2.94 16.96 0.74
C TYR A 129 -3.05 17.87 -0.47
N GLN A 130 -2.42 17.52 -1.61
CA GLN A 130 -2.56 18.30 -2.84
C GLN A 130 -4.01 18.38 -3.35
N ARG A 131 -4.85 17.38 -3.07
CA ARG A 131 -6.27 17.32 -3.49
C ARG A 131 -7.20 18.08 -2.56
N ILE A 132 -6.82 18.25 -1.30
CA ILE A 132 -7.62 18.93 -0.27
C ILE A 132 -7.10 20.32 0.10
N SER A 133 -6.08 20.82 -0.60
CA SER A 133 -5.51 22.13 -0.41
C SER A 133 -5.86 23.09 -1.56
N LYS A 134 -5.93 24.37 -1.26
CA LYS A 134 -5.93 25.46 -2.24
C LYS A 134 -4.64 26.27 -2.09
N GLY A 135 -3.70 26.05 -3.03
CA GLY A 135 -2.35 26.57 -2.87
C GLY A 135 -1.68 25.99 -1.63
N THR A 136 -1.32 26.82 -0.67
CA THR A 136 -0.65 26.42 0.59
C THR A 136 -1.62 26.19 1.75
N VAL A 137 -2.93 26.41 1.56
CA VAL A 137 -3.94 26.31 2.62
C VAL A 137 -4.68 24.99 2.54
N ILE A 138 -4.58 24.18 3.59
CA ILE A 138 -5.28 22.91 3.74
C ILE A 138 -6.74 23.17 4.14
N ASN A 139 -7.66 22.41 3.57
CA ASN A 139 -9.06 22.41 3.99
C ASN A 139 -9.22 21.49 5.22
N GLU A 140 -9.12 22.04 6.42
CA GLU A 140 -9.17 21.30 7.69
C GLU A 140 -10.46 20.48 7.85
N LYS A 141 -11.59 20.98 7.36
CA LYS A 141 -12.87 20.25 7.42
C LYS A 141 -12.82 18.97 6.60
N LYS A 142 -12.30 19.05 5.37
CA LYS A 142 -12.12 17.85 4.54
C LYS A 142 -11.07 16.90 5.11
N GLU A 143 -10.00 17.43 5.66
CA GLU A 143 -8.97 16.65 6.34
C GLU A 143 -9.56 15.80 7.46
N GLU A 144 -10.37 16.42 8.33
CA GLU A 144 -11.03 15.72 9.43
C GLU A 144 -12.06 14.69 8.94
N GLU A 145 -12.92 15.05 7.98
CA GLU A 145 -13.93 14.17 7.41
C GLU A 145 -13.30 12.88 6.82
N ILE A 146 -12.21 13.03 6.07
CA ILE A 146 -11.50 11.90 5.46
C ILE A 146 -10.86 11.02 6.54
N ALA A 147 -10.19 11.65 7.51
CA ALA A 147 -9.54 10.90 8.59
C ALA A 147 -10.54 10.12 9.44
N GLN A 148 -11.71 10.68 9.73
CA GLN A 148 -12.80 9.98 10.44
C GLN A 148 -13.37 8.82 9.63
N THR A 149 -13.49 8.99 8.31
CA THR A 149 -13.96 7.93 7.42
C THR A 149 -13.01 6.73 7.47
N TYR A 150 -11.71 6.94 7.24
CA TYR A 150 -10.73 5.86 7.31
C TYR A 150 -10.59 5.26 8.71
N ARG A 151 -10.69 6.09 9.78
CA ARG A 151 -10.71 5.55 11.15
C ARG A 151 -11.79 4.49 11.33
N LYS A 152 -12.98 4.70 10.77
CA LYS A 152 -14.11 3.76 10.84
C LYS A 152 -13.91 2.56 9.92
N GLU A 153 -13.57 2.80 8.64
CA GLU A 153 -13.45 1.76 7.61
C GLU A 153 -12.41 0.70 7.96
N ILE A 154 -11.24 1.12 8.42
CA ILE A 154 -10.15 0.20 8.79
C ILE A 154 -10.00 0.01 10.31
N SER A 155 -11.00 0.47 11.09
CA SER A 155 -11.08 0.27 12.54
C SER A 155 -9.83 0.70 13.31
N ILE A 156 -9.31 1.92 13.03
CA ILE A 156 -8.12 2.45 13.72
C ILE A 156 -8.43 2.66 15.20
N LYS A 157 -7.74 1.92 16.06
CA LYS A 157 -7.88 2.00 17.52
C LYS A 157 -7.05 3.16 18.07
N THR A 158 -7.70 4.30 18.25
CA THR A 158 -7.09 5.50 18.83
C THR A 158 -8.10 6.31 19.61
N PRO A 159 -7.72 6.95 20.74
CA PRO A 159 -8.60 7.86 21.45
C PRO A 159 -9.01 9.07 20.60
N THR A 160 -8.04 9.69 19.92
CA THR A 160 -8.24 10.85 19.05
C THR A 160 -7.42 10.73 17.79
N LEU A 161 -7.81 11.44 16.72
CA LEU A 161 -7.03 11.52 15.48
C LEU A 161 -5.81 12.42 15.60
N ASP A 162 -5.74 13.26 16.64
CA ASP A 162 -4.60 14.14 16.92
C ASP A 162 -3.47 13.43 17.67
N GLN A 163 -3.70 12.19 18.11
CA GLN A 163 -2.67 11.38 18.74
C GLN A 163 -1.51 11.16 17.77
N LEU A 164 -0.27 11.30 18.29
CA LEU A 164 0.93 11.01 17.51
C LEU A 164 1.05 9.51 17.22
N VAL A 165 1.43 9.17 15.98
CA VAL A 165 1.55 7.78 15.53
C VAL A 165 2.54 6.98 16.37
N LYS A 166 3.63 7.60 16.86
CA LYS A 166 4.60 6.94 17.76
C LYS A 166 4.00 6.37 19.04
N ASN A 167 2.83 6.85 19.46
CA ASN A 167 2.15 6.42 20.69
C ASN A 167 1.17 5.26 20.45
N LEU A 168 1.02 4.79 19.20
CA LEU A 168 0.22 3.62 18.88
C LEU A 168 1.02 2.35 19.20
N SER A 169 0.39 1.44 19.91
CA SER A 169 0.88 0.06 20.01
C SER A 169 0.64 -0.63 18.68
N GLY A 170 1.67 -1.13 18.07
CA GLY A 170 1.75 -1.87 16.81
C GLY A 170 0.54 -2.42 16.13
#